data_ca79ef4bc8f432bcf0581ed896a6dba5
#
_entry.id   ca79ef4bc8f432bcf0581ed896a6dba5
#
_cell.length_a   1.000
_cell.length_b   1.000
_cell.length_c   1.000
_cell.angle_alpha   90.00
_cell.angle_beta   90.00
_cell.angle_gamma   90.00
#
_symmetry.space_group_name_H-M   'P 1'
#
loop_
_entity.id
_entity.type
_entity.pdbx_description
1 polymer ?
#
loop_
_entity_poly.entity_id
_entity_poly.type
_entity_poly.pdbx_seq_one_letter_code
_entity_poly.pdbx_strand_id
1 'polypeptide(L)'
;MSGYIRNEILAKGAKYVAALNIPDPAATPEGAAVMAMSPVVGAALTTFADTFKLWLREGLTGQPVQWIDAKAIFATVLADPAAYGFTNITVPACDAEKMALLTGGLVTDGFALFCNATPGSPLTGLRVGADADTWFFADGNHPSTGGFKALSDEVLKQLKAFGWI
;
A
#
# COMPACT_ATOMS: atom_id res chain seq x y z
N MET A 1 -11.42 -11.01 -11.08
CA MET A 1 -10.30 -10.22 -11.66
C MET A 1 -9.58 -10.98 -12.76
N SER A 2 -9.09 -12.20 -12.57
CA SER A 2 -8.37 -12.97 -13.61
C SER A 2 -9.17 -13.13 -14.92
N GLY A 3 -10.49 -13.38 -14.86
CA GLY A 3 -11.35 -13.42 -16.03
C GLY A 3 -11.37 -12.09 -16.80
N TYR A 4 -11.41 -10.96 -16.11
CA TYR A 4 -11.34 -9.64 -16.74
C TYR A 4 -10.00 -9.42 -17.45
N ILE A 5 -8.88 -9.77 -16.79
CA ILE A 5 -7.54 -9.65 -17.40
C ILE A 5 -7.46 -10.50 -18.68
N ARG A 6 -7.95 -11.73 -18.66
CA ARG A 6 -7.94 -12.61 -19.86
C ARG A 6 -8.83 -12.09 -20.99
N ASN A 7 -10.07 -11.73 -20.65
CA ASN A 7 -11.11 -11.50 -21.66
C ASN A 7 -11.14 -10.06 -22.16
N GLU A 8 -10.82 -9.08 -21.28
CA GLU A 8 -10.94 -7.66 -21.62
C GLU A 8 -9.59 -6.96 -21.82
N ILE A 9 -8.49 -7.57 -21.41
CA ILE A 9 -7.16 -6.98 -21.57
C ILE A 9 -6.35 -7.81 -22.59
N LEU A 10 -6.05 -9.06 -22.28
CA LEU A 10 -5.23 -9.90 -23.13
C LEU A 10 -5.91 -10.22 -24.48
N ALA A 11 -7.20 -10.59 -24.45
CA ALA A 11 -7.95 -10.88 -25.68
C ALA A 11 -8.12 -9.65 -26.59
N LYS A 12 -7.91 -8.43 -26.06
CA LYS A 12 -7.91 -7.18 -26.84
C LYS A 12 -6.50 -6.80 -27.36
N GLY A 13 -5.52 -7.67 -27.18
CA GLY A 13 -4.19 -7.52 -27.77
C GLY A 13 -3.17 -6.78 -26.89
N ALA A 14 -3.39 -6.61 -25.59
CA ALA A 14 -2.39 -6.05 -24.69
C ALA A 14 -1.16 -6.96 -24.63
N LYS A 15 0.03 -6.38 -24.87
CA LYS A 15 1.31 -7.11 -24.94
C LYS A 15 2.07 -7.11 -23.62
N TYR A 16 1.97 -6.03 -22.85
CA TYR A 16 2.69 -5.84 -21.60
C TYR A 16 1.67 -5.75 -20.46
N VAL A 17 1.43 -6.87 -19.80
CA VAL A 17 0.45 -6.97 -18.72
C VAL A 17 1.16 -7.47 -17.47
N ALA A 18 1.22 -6.63 -16.43
CA ALA A 18 1.64 -7.04 -15.11
C ALA A 18 0.42 -7.14 -14.19
N ALA A 19 0.35 -8.21 -13.41
CA ALA A 19 -0.66 -8.38 -12.36
C ALA A 19 0.01 -8.32 -10.99
N LEU A 20 -0.56 -7.48 -10.13
CA LEU A 20 -0.13 -7.34 -8.74
C LEU A 20 -1.16 -7.99 -7.81
N ASN A 21 -0.69 -8.68 -6.77
CA ASN A 21 -1.53 -8.97 -5.62
C ASN A 21 -1.64 -7.74 -4.71
N ILE A 22 -2.33 -7.89 -3.60
CA ILE A 22 -2.45 -6.84 -2.57
C ILE A 22 -1.39 -7.03 -1.49
N PRO A 23 -0.89 -5.95 -0.85
CA PRO A 23 -0.15 -6.03 0.41
C PRO A 23 -0.95 -6.75 1.49
N ASP A 24 -0.29 -7.18 2.56
CA ASP A 24 -0.98 -7.75 3.72
C ASP A 24 -1.64 -6.63 4.54
N PRO A 25 -2.99 -6.56 4.63
CA PRO A 25 -3.64 -5.52 5.42
C PRO A 25 -3.30 -5.61 6.91
N ALA A 26 -2.94 -6.79 7.44
CA ALA A 26 -2.53 -6.97 8.83
C ALA A 26 -1.19 -6.27 9.15
N ALA A 27 -0.38 -5.96 8.13
CA ALA A 27 0.89 -5.25 8.28
C ALA A 27 0.77 -3.72 8.30
N THR A 28 -0.45 -3.19 8.19
CA THR A 28 -0.72 -1.75 8.29
C THR A 28 -0.97 -1.32 9.73
N PRO A 29 -0.89 -0.02 10.08
CA PRO A 29 -1.24 0.48 11.42
C PRO A 29 -2.66 0.09 11.86
N GLU A 30 -3.64 0.16 10.97
CA GLU A 30 -5.02 -0.26 11.24
C GLU A 30 -5.12 -1.77 11.42
N GLY A 31 -4.45 -2.55 10.57
CA GLY A 31 -4.39 -4.00 10.70
C GLY A 31 -3.74 -4.45 12.00
N ALA A 32 -2.68 -3.76 12.44
CA ALA A 32 -2.06 -4.00 13.74
C ALA A 32 -3.02 -3.69 14.91
N ALA A 33 -3.80 -2.61 14.81
CA ALA A 33 -4.82 -2.28 15.81
C ALA A 33 -5.94 -3.34 15.83
N VAL A 34 -6.40 -3.80 14.67
CA VAL A 34 -7.38 -4.91 14.57
C VAL A 34 -6.82 -6.18 15.18
N MET A 35 -5.55 -6.52 14.89
CA MET A 35 -4.88 -7.70 15.46
C MET A 35 -4.81 -7.61 17.00
N ALA A 36 -4.52 -6.42 17.54
CA ALA A 36 -4.48 -6.20 19.00
C ALA A 36 -5.86 -6.37 19.67
N MET A 37 -6.93 -5.92 19.01
CA MET A 37 -8.30 -6.06 19.50
C MET A 37 -8.84 -7.50 19.34
N SER A 38 -8.54 -8.14 18.24
CA SER A 38 -9.01 -9.49 17.91
C SER A 38 -7.99 -10.23 17.02
N PRO A 39 -7.13 -11.06 17.62
CA PRO A 39 -6.15 -11.85 16.88
C PRO A 39 -6.76 -12.71 15.76
N VAL A 40 -8.00 -13.20 15.97
CA VAL A 40 -8.72 -13.99 14.97
C VAL A 40 -9.07 -13.17 13.74
N VAL A 41 -9.58 -11.94 13.95
CA VAL A 41 -9.91 -11.03 12.84
C VAL A 41 -8.64 -10.56 12.16
N GLY A 42 -7.59 -10.24 12.92
CA GLY A 42 -6.29 -9.86 12.36
C GLY A 42 -5.70 -10.96 11.47
N ALA A 43 -5.73 -12.23 11.92
CA ALA A 43 -5.27 -13.36 11.10
C ALA A 43 -6.13 -13.56 9.83
N ALA A 44 -7.41 -13.23 9.87
CA ALA A 44 -8.29 -13.27 8.71
C ALA A 44 -7.88 -12.27 7.62
N LEU A 45 -7.31 -11.11 7.99
CA LEU A 45 -6.79 -10.12 7.04
C LEU A 45 -5.64 -10.71 6.20
N THR A 46 -4.68 -11.36 6.85
CA THR A 46 -3.58 -12.06 6.16
C THR A 46 -4.10 -13.19 5.27
N THR A 47 -5.04 -13.99 5.78
CA THR A 47 -5.68 -15.09 5.02
C THR A 47 -6.39 -14.55 3.78
N PHE A 48 -7.07 -13.40 3.89
CA PHE A 48 -7.70 -12.74 2.75
C PHE A 48 -6.68 -12.37 1.66
N ALA A 49 -5.56 -11.74 2.05
CA ALA A 49 -4.52 -11.36 1.10
C ALA A 49 -3.88 -12.57 0.41
N ASP A 50 -3.63 -13.65 1.16
CA ASP A 50 -3.06 -14.89 0.63
C ASP A 50 -4.04 -15.63 -0.29
N THR A 51 -5.31 -15.66 0.05
CA THR A 51 -6.37 -16.25 -0.77
C THR A 51 -6.55 -15.47 -2.08
N PHE A 52 -6.56 -14.14 -2.00
CA PHE A 52 -6.61 -13.28 -3.19
C PHE A 52 -5.41 -13.53 -4.12
N LYS A 53 -4.20 -13.58 -3.57
CA LYS A 53 -2.98 -13.90 -4.30
C LYS A 53 -3.09 -15.26 -5.01
N LEU A 54 -3.51 -16.29 -4.28
CA LEU A 54 -3.65 -17.66 -4.80
C LEU A 54 -4.61 -17.69 -5.99
N TRP A 55 -5.84 -17.21 -5.79
CA TRP A 55 -6.86 -17.26 -6.83
C TRP A 55 -6.53 -16.41 -8.05
N LEU A 56 -5.88 -15.26 -7.85
CA LEU A 56 -5.44 -14.44 -8.98
C LEU A 56 -4.36 -15.16 -9.79
N ARG A 57 -3.37 -15.77 -9.14
CA ARG A 57 -2.31 -16.54 -9.81
C ARG A 57 -2.85 -17.75 -10.54
N GLU A 58 -3.69 -18.55 -9.87
CA GLU A 58 -4.32 -19.73 -10.49
C GLU A 58 -5.14 -19.34 -11.72
N GLY A 59 -5.96 -18.30 -11.59
CA GLY A 59 -6.78 -17.81 -12.69
C GLY A 59 -5.99 -17.20 -13.86
N LEU A 60 -4.71 -16.89 -13.69
CA LEU A 60 -3.81 -16.37 -14.72
C LEU A 60 -2.75 -17.40 -15.15
N THR A 61 -2.82 -18.63 -14.69
CA THR A 61 -1.90 -19.70 -15.09
C THR A 61 -1.91 -19.87 -16.63
N GLY A 62 -0.72 -19.92 -17.24
CA GLY A 62 -0.56 -20.06 -18.70
C GLY A 62 -0.87 -18.80 -19.50
N GLN A 63 -1.21 -17.68 -18.86
CA GLN A 63 -1.41 -16.40 -19.54
C GLN A 63 -0.08 -15.62 -19.64
N PRO A 64 0.12 -14.81 -20.71
CA PRO A 64 1.31 -13.98 -20.89
C PRO A 64 1.26 -12.74 -19.98
N VAL A 65 1.23 -12.98 -18.66
CA VAL A 65 1.15 -11.95 -17.63
C VAL A 65 2.38 -12.06 -16.74
N GLN A 66 3.06 -10.95 -16.51
CA GLN A 66 4.13 -10.85 -15.54
C GLN A 66 3.54 -10.65 -14.13
N TRP A 67 4.09 -11.40 -13.18
CA TRP A 67 3.61 -11.37 -11.81
C TRP A 67 4.47 -10.45 -10.96
N ILE A 68 3.84 -9.52 -10.24
CA ILE A 68 4.47 -8.66 -9.23
C ILE A 68 3.85 -8.97 -7.88
N ASP A 69 4.67 -9.44 -6.95
CA ASP A 69 4.24 -9.78 -5.59
C ASP A 69 4.28 -8.54 -4.69
N ALA A 70 3.22 -7.74 -4.72
CA ALA A 70 3.12 -6.53 -3.90
C ALA A 70 3.16 -6.83 -2.39
N LYS A 71 2.64 -8.00 -1.93
CA LYS A 71 2.76 -8.43 -0.54
C LYS A 71 4.23 -8.63 -0.15
N ALA A 72 5.01 -9.30 -0.99
CA ALA A 72 6.43 -9.52 -0.73
C ALA A 72 7.23 -8.21 -0.77
N ILE A 73 6.96 -7.32 -1.74
CA ILE A 73 7.60 -6.00 -1.82
C ILE A 73 7.32 -5.20 -0.53
N PHE A 74 6.07 -5.13 -0.12
CA PHE A 74 5.66 -4.42 1.08
C PHE A 74 6.38 -4.97 2.34
N ALA A 75 6.40 -6.30 2.48
CA ALA A 75 7.10 -6.96 3.58
C ALA A 75 8.61 -6.67 3.58
N THR A 76 9.25 -6.62 2.40
CA THR A 76 10.69 -6.30 2.27
C THR A 76 11.00 -4.90 2.77
N VAL A 77 10.18 -3.90 2.37
CA VAL A 77 10.37 -2.51 2.82
C VAL A 77 10.18 -2.38 4.34
N LEU A 78 9.15 -3.05 4.89
CA LEU A 78 8.88 -3.00 6.33
C LEU A 78 9.90 -3.79 7.17
N ALA A 79 10.59 -4.78 6.61
CA ALA A 79 11.60 -5.56 7.32
C ALA A 79 12.93 -4.79 7.52
N ASP A 80 13.26 -3.88 6.61
CA ASP A 80 14.45 -3.02 6.72
C ASP A 80 14.12 -1.58 6.32
N PRO A 81 13.31 -0.88 7.14
CA PRO A 81 12.83 0.47 6.79
C PRO A 81 13.98 1.49 6.67
N ALA A 82 15.06 1.31 7.41
CA ALA A 82 16.20 2.22 7.36
C ALA A 82 16.92 2.20 6.01
N ALA A 83 16.99 1.03 5.36
CA ALA A 83 17.54 0.90 4.00
C ALA A 83 16.74 1.68 2.95
N TYR A 84 15.47 1.97 3.24
CA TYR A 84 14.58 2.77 2.40
C TYR A 84 14.40 4.21 2.89
N GLY A 85 15.14 4.63 3.93
CA GLY A 85 15.11 5.98 4.48
C GLY A 85 13.95 6.27 5.44
N PHE A 86 13.24 5.23 5.91
CA PHE A 86 12.13 5.43 6.83
C PHE A 86 12.57 5.48 8.28
N THR A 87 12.03 6.46 9.00
CA THR A 87 12.21 6.67 10.44
C THR A 87 11.00 6.18 11.25
N ASN A 88 9.85 6.00 10.60
CA ASN A 88 8.62 5.52 11.22
C ASN A 88 7.81 4.67 10.23
N ILE A 89 7.42 3.47 10.68
CA ILE A 89 6.60 2.52 9.92
C ILE A 89 5.36 2.04 10.70
N THR A 90 5.04 2.66 11.84
CA THR A 90 3.96 2.19 12.72
C THR A 90 2.90 3.24 13.00
N VAL A 91 3.28 4.52 12.97
CA VAL A 91 2.36 5.62 13.24
C VAL A 91 2.04 6.35 11.94
N PRO A 92 0.75 6.57 11.62
CA PRO A 92 0.36 7.37 10.46
C PRO A 92 0.89 8.80 10.52
N ALA A 93 1.34 9.33 9.38
CA ALA A 93 1.81 10.72 9.28
C ALA A 93 0.66 11.73 9.43
N CYS A 94 -0.53 11.39 8.93
CA CYS A 94 -1.72 12.23 9.06
C CYS A 94 -2.33 12.11 10.47
N ASP A 95 -2.72 13.25 11.02
CA ASP A 95 -3.30 13.36 12.36
C ASP A 95 -4.83 13.42 12.28
N ALA A 96 -5.50 12.45 12.89
CA ALA A 96 -6.96 12.35 12.86
C ALA A 96 -7.66 13.58 13.49
N GLU A 97 -7.13 14.11 14.58
CA GLU A 97 -7.72 15.29 15.24
C GLU A 97 -7.57 16.55 14.39
N LYS A 98 -6.36 16.74 13.81
CA LYS A 98 -6.14 17.84 12.84
C LYS A 98 -7.05 17.73 11.64
N MET A 99 -7.18 16.51 11.08
CA MET A 99 -8.05 16.27 9.93
C MET A 99 -9.51 16.57 10.27
N ALA A 100 -9.97 16.17 11.46
CA ALA A 100 -11.33 16.51 11.94
C ALA A 100 -11.54 18.02 12.01
N LEU A 101 -10.58 18.76 12.56
CA LEU A 101 -10.65 20.23 12.64
C LEU A 101 -10.65 20.87 11.25
N LEU A 102 -9.74 20.47 10.36
CA LEU A 102 -9.60 21.04 9.01
C LEU A 102 -10.82 20.77 8.12
N THR A 103 -11.48 19.66 8.33
CA THR A 103 -12.64 19.23 7.52
C THR A 103 -13.98 19.54 8.17
N GLY A 104 -14.00 20.25 9.32
CA GLY A 104 -15.24 20.51 10.05
C GLY A 104 -15.92 19.25 10.58
N GLY A 105 -15.16 18.22 10.91
CA GLY A 105 -15.63 16.94 11.43
C GLY A 105 -16.04 15.92 10.36
N LEU A 106 -15.83 16.20 9.08
CA LEU A 106 -16.16 15.25 8.01
C LEU A 106 -15.19 14.06 7.95
N VAL A 107 -13.91 14.27 8.31
CA VAL A 107 -12.86 13.22 8.34
C VAL A 107 -12.34 13.13 9.75
N THR A 108 -12.60 12.01 10.42
CA THR A 108 -12.25 11.79 11.84
C THR A 108 -11.23 10.68 12.05
N ASP A 109 -10.83 9.99 10.99
CA ASP A 109 -9.92 8.83 10.99
C ASP A 109 -8.52 9.15 10.44
N GLY A 110 -8.26 10.41 10.05
CA GLY A 110 -6.99 10.81 9.46
C GLY A 110 -6.78 10.37 8.02
N PHE A 111 -7.85 10.04 7.29
CA PHE A 111 -7.80 9.52 5.91
C PHE A 111 -6.94 10.39 4.98
N ALA A 112 -5.94 9.77 4.35
CA ALA A 112 -4.87 10.45 3.62
C ALA A 112 -5.34 11.34 2.45
N LEU A 113 -6.49 11.05 1.85
CA LEU A 113 -7.04 11.84 0.73
C LEU A 113 -7.19 13.33 1.07
N PHE A 114 -7.45 13.64 2.34
CA PHE A 114 -7.66 15.02 2.82
C PHE A 114 -6.43 15.57 3.57
N CYS A 115 -5.37 14.77 3.70
CA CYS A 115 -4.17 15.15 4.42
C CYS A 115 -3.20 15.92 3.52
N ASN A 116 -3.07 17.22 3.77
CA ASN A 116 -2.12 18.04 3.05
C ASN A 116 -0.72 17.91 3.66
N ALA A 117 0.22 17.35 2.90
CA ALA A 117 1.61 17.19 3.31
C ALA A 117 2.54 18.31 2.85
N THR A 118 2.02 19.39 2.24
CA THR A 118 2.84 20.51 1.75
C THR A 118 3.58 21.18 2.91
N PRO A 119 4.91 21.24 2.89
CA PRO A 119 5.69 21.88 3.95
C PRO A 119 5.30 23.35 4.16
N GLY A 120 5.11 23.75 5.41
CA GLY A 120 4.75 25.11 5.79
C GLY A 120 3.31 25.51 5.49
N SER A 121 2.46 24.60 4.98
CA SER A 121 1.04 24.88 4.79
C SER A 121 0.33 25.03 6.14
N PRO A 122 -0.46 26.10 6.35
CA PRO A 122 -1.29 26.23 7.55
C PRO A 122 -2.43 25.18 7.60
N LEU A 123 -2.71 24.53 6.46
CA LEU A 123 -3.73 23.50 6.32
C LEU A 123 -3.10 22.10 6.30
N THR A 124 -1.90 21.92 6.85
CA THR A 124 -1.29 20.59 6.93
C THR A 124 -2.04 19.70 7.91
N GLY A 125 -2.40 18.50 7.44
CA GLY A 125 -2.97 17.44 8.28
C GLY A 125 -1.91 16.59 8.97
N LEU A 126 -0.62 16.84 8.76
CA LEU A 126 0.45 16.03 9.34
C LEU A 126 0.56 16.21 10.86
N ARG A 127 0.91 15.12 11.54
CA ARG A 127 1.34 15.14 12.95
C ARG A 127 2.55 16.05 13.11
N VAL A 128 2.72 16.56 14.33
CA VAL A 128 3.94 17.31 14.66
C VAL A 128 5.13 16.36 14.56
N GLY A 129 6.15 16.80 13.79
CA GLY A 129 7.36 16.00 13.53
C GLY A 129 7.20 14.89 12.49
N ALA A 130 6.02 14.70 11.91
CA ALA A 130 5.84 13.77 10.81
C ALA A 130 6.36 14.39 9.49
N ASP A 131 6.91 13.50 8.66
CA ASP A 131 7.43 13.83 7.34
C ASP A 131 6.92 12.76 6.36
N ALA A 132 6.23 13.18 5.31
CA ALA A 132 5.63 12.29 4.32
C ALA A 132 6.66 11.53 3.47
N ASP A 133 7.93 11.94 3.46
CA ASP A 133 9.00 11.24 2.74
C ASP A 133 9.69 10.19 3.61
N THR A 134 9.71 10.37 4.95
CA THR A 134 10.42 9.48 5.89
C THR A 134 9.52 8.68 6.82
N TRP A 135 8.21 8.94 6.84
CA TRP A 135 7.20 8.11 7.49
C TRP A 135 6.49 7.25 6.45
N PHE A 136 6.50 5.94 6.62
CA PHE A 136 6.00 5.02 5.60
C PHE A 136 4.48 5.10 5.36
N PHE A 137 3.69 5.28 6.42
CA PHE A 137 2.23 5.35 6.32
C PHE A 137 1.72 6.78 6.36
N ALA A 138 0.84 7.14 5.44
CA ALA A 138 0.08 8.38 5.47
C ALA A 138 -1.07 8.30 6.47
N ASP A 139 -1.87 7.25 6.41
CA ASP A 139 -2.99 6.95 7.31
C ASP A 139 -2.93 5.50 7.83
N GLY A 140 -4.02 4.99 8.36
CA GLY A 140 -4.09 3.63 8.89
C GLY A 140 -3.78 2.51 7.90
N ASN A 141 -3.94 2.77 6.60
CA ASN A 141 -3.83 1.75 5.55
C ASN A 141 -2.91 2.13 4.39
N HIS A 142 -2.79 3.40 4.08
CA HIS A 142 -2.15 3.87 2.86
C HIS A 142 -0.70 4.30 3.11
N PRO A 143 0.25 3.92 2.22
CA PRO A 143 1.58 4.49 2.25
C PRO A 143 1.57 6.00 2.04
N SER A 144 2.57 6.68 2.57
CA SER A 144 2.86 8.09 2.33
C SER A 144 3.48 8.32 0.94
N THR A 145 3.86 9.56 0.63
CA THR A 145 4.64 9.90 -0.56
C THR A 145 5.92 9.07 -0.63
N GLY A 146 6.72 9.04 0.45
CA GLY A 146 7.93 8.22 0.53
C GLY A 146 7.64 6.73 0.45
N GLY A 147 6.56 6.27 1.11
CA GLY A 147 6.12 4.89 1.06
C GLY A 147 5.76 4.44 -0.37
N PHE A 148 4.96 5.20 -1.08
CA PHE A 148 4.65 4.90 -2.49
C PHE A 148 5.87 4.97 -3.39
N LYS A 149 6.80 5.92 -3.15
CA LYS A 149 8.05 5.99 -3.89
C LYS A 149 8.87 4.71 -3.72
N ALA A 150 9.08 4.24 -2.50
CA ALA A 150 9.83 3.02 -2.22
C ALA A 150 9.19 1.79 -2.88
N LEU A 151 7.86 1.64 -2.79
CA LEU A 151 7.12 0.56 -3.45
C LEU A 151 7.24 0.65 -4.97
N SER A 152 7.13 1.85 -5.54
CA SER A 152 7.30 2.09 -6.97
C SER A 152 8.70 1.73 -7.45
N ASP A 153 9.75 2.10 -6.71
CA ASP A 153 11.13 1.75 -7.04
C ASP A 153 11.34 0.23 -7.09
N GLU A 154 10.74 -0.54 -6.17
CA GLU A 154 10.77 -2.01 -6.18
C GLU A 154 10.00 -2.60 -7.39
N VAL A 155 8.84 -2.05 -7.72
CA VAL A 155 8.09 -2.45 -8.93
C VAL A 155 8.92 -2.17 -10.19
N LEU A 156 9.55 -0.99 -10.29
CA LEU A 156 10.41 -0.63 -11.41
C LEU A 156 11.60 -1.61 -11.58
N LYS A 157 12.20 -2.08 -10.48
CA LYS A 157 13.25 -3.13 -10.53
C LYS A 157 12.72 -4.40 -11.19
N GLN A 158 11.49 -4.81 -10.88
CA GLN A 158 10.89 -5.99 -11.49
C GLN A 158 10.55 -5.77 -12.97
N LEU A 159 10.03 -4.60 -13.35
CA LEU A 159 9.77 -4.27 -14.76
C LEU A 159 11.06 -4.26 -15.59
N LYS A 160 12.18 -3.78 -15.03
CA LYS A 160 13.51 -3.89 -15.64
C LYS A 160 13.94 -5.35 -15.80
N ALA A 161 13.73 -6.18 -14.75
CA ALA A 161 14.03 -7.61 -14.83
C ALA A 161 13.20 -8.35 -15.89
N PHE A 162 12.00 -7.87 -16.21
CA PHE A 162 11.20 -8.37 -17.32
C PHE A 162 11.67 -7.88 -18.69
N GLY A 163 12.62 -6.93 -18.75
CA GLY A 163 13.07 -6.32 -19.99
C GLY A 163 12.05 -5.38 -20.63
N TRP A 164 11.15 -4.78 -19.87
CA TRP A 164 10.11 -3.88 -20.38
C TRP A 164 10.53 -2.43 -20.40
N ILE A 165 11.52 -2.05 -19.58
CA ILE A 165 12.09 -0.69 -19.46
C ILE A 165 13.60 -0.76 -19.24
#